data_bd0f48861a4408663e58056bd7a0efb7
#
_entry.id   bd0f48861a4408663e58056bd7a0efb7
#
_cell.length_a   1.000
_cell.length_b   1.000
_cell.length_c   1.000
_cell.angle_alpha   90.00
_cell.angle_beta   90.00
_cell.angle_gamma   90.00
#
_symmetry.space_group_name_H-M   'P 1'
#
loop_
_entity.id
_entity.type
_entity.pdbx_description
1 polymer ?
#
loop_
_entity_poly.entity_id
_entity_poly.type
_entity_poly.pdbx_seq_one_letter_code
_entity_poly.pdbx_strand_id
1 'polypeptide(L)'
;FNSYNDSDLFIEKVYRDSNFRIKDVFGKVEHLEGGGCLYCHRGIEKISKNHKFRCTKCHEGNRRKRTLPGAHRNLIANPSDLNHAPQYCGKCHAEQIEQVGQSAMATGKSVINVTRYAWGAQGKEEYLYSLRPKEENGELTLPSSSEGKPVDSFLRTKCMRCHLQSEAPHRPGEYRAGGCAACHMIYSNDGHTVTQDRA
;
A
#
# COMPACT_ATOMS: atom_id res chain seq x y z
N PHE A 1 -2.34 5.00 18.36
CA PHE A 1 -0.92 4.64 18.23
C PHE A 1 -0.29 5.57 17.20
N ASN A 2 0.40 6.61 17.71
CA ASN A 2 1.15 7.59 16.93
C ASN A 2 2.50 6.98 16.52
N SER A 3 2.55 6.14 15.48
CA SER A 3 3.81 5.64 14.93
C SER A 3 4.31 6.46 13.72
N TYR A 4 3.60 7.51 13.37
CA TYR A 4 3.98 8.39 12.25
C TYR A 4 5.17 9.31 12.57
N ASN A 5 5.48 9.50 13.85
CA ASN A 5 6.52 10.45 14.27
C ASN A 5 7.95 9.90 14.25
N ASP A 6 8.16 8.59 14.35
CA ASP A 6 9.53 8.07 14.49
C ASP A 6 10.27 7.90 13.17
N SER A 7 9.57 7.54 12.09
CA SER A 7 10.20 7.44 10.78
C SER A 7 10.47 8.81 10.15
N ASP A 8 9.55 9.75 10.33
CA ASP A 8 9.72 11.13 9.85
C ASP A 8 10.82 11.85 10.64
N LEU A 9 10.89 11.62 11.97
CA LEU A 9 11.98 12.11 12.81
C LEU A 9 13.34 11.49 12.47
N PHE A 10 13.39 10.21 12.13
CA PHE A 10 14.62 9.54 11.72
C PHE A 10 15.12 10.08 10.37
N ILE A 11 14.23 10.25 9.40
CA ILE A 11 14.56 10.81 8.09
C ILE A 11 14.97 12.29 8.24
N GLU A 12 14.23 13.10 9.01
CA GLU A 12 14.61 14.48 9.28
C GLU A 12 15.96 14.59 10.04
N LYS A 13 16.21 13.70 11.00
CA LYS A 13 17.45 13.69 11.76
C LYS A 13 18.64 13.28 10.92
N VAL A 14 18.52 12.26 10.08
CA VAL A 14 19.56 11.87 9.11
C VAL A 14 19.83 12.98 8.10
N TYR A 15 18.82 13.72 7.69
CA TYR A 15 18.96 14.86 6.77
C TYR A 15 19.55 16.12 7.43
N ARG A 16 19.29 16.37 8.73
CA ARG A 16 19.82 17.54 9.46
C ARG A 16 21.26 17.33 9.92
N ASP A 17 21.61 16.13 10.37
CA ASP A 17 22.90 15.84 10.99
C ASP A 17 23.99 15.44 9.97
N SER A 18 23.58 15.02 8.77
CA SER A 18 24.51 14.76 7.69
C SER A 18 24.48 15.93 6.69
N ASN A 19 25.60 16.49 6.35
CA ASN A 19 25.80 17.29 5.14
C ASN A 19 25.56 16.43 3.87
N PHE A 20 24.61 15.51 3.95
CA PHE A 20 24.26 14.53 2.97
C PHE A 20 23.70 15.22 1.73
N ARG A 21 24.49 15.31 0.71
CA ARG A 21 24.03 15.80 -0.59
C ARG A 21 23.69 14.59 -1.44
N ILE A 22 22.52 14.62 -2.07
CA ILE A 22 22.09 13.57 -3.02
C ILE A 22 23.21 13.23 -4.03
N LYS A 23 24.03 14.20 -4.42
CA LYS A 23 25.19 13.99 -5.28
C LYS A 23 26.28 13.08 -4.69
N ASP A 24 26.36 12.95 -3.37
CA ASP A 24 27.40 12.15 -2.71
C ASP A 24 27.06 10.65 -2.74
N VAL A 25 25.77 10.32 -2.92
CA VAL A 25 25.30 8.93 -3.08
C VAL A 25 25.25 8.50 -4.55
N PHE A 26 24.86 9.40 -5.43
CA PHE A 26 24.55 9.08 -6.82
C PHE A 26 25.65 9.48 -7.83
N GLY A 27 26.78 10.00 -7.36
CA GLY A 27 27.86 10.48 -8.23
C GLY A 27 27.50 11.73 -9.02
N LYS A 28 28.30 12.08 -10.03
CA LYS A 28 27.99 13.22 -10.92
C LYS A 28 26.61 13.05 -11.53
N VAL A 29 25.70 13.95 -11.17
CA VAL A 29 24.37 14.00 -11.72
C VAL A 29 24.47 14.55 -13.13
N GLU A 30 24.54 13.69 -14.13
CA GLU A 30 24.31 14.10 -15.50
C GLU A 30 22.89 14.62 -15.62
N HIS A 31 22.71 15.71 -16.37
CA HIS A 31 21.39 16.28 -16.66
C HIS A 31 20.58 15.24 -17.43
N LEU A 32 19.79 14.46 -16.69
CA LEU A 32 18.84 13.56 -17.30
C LEU A 32 17.64 14.37 -17.80
N GLU A 33 17.40 14.24 -19.08
CA GLU A 33 16.12 14.61 -19.68
C GLU A 33 15.02 13.84 -18.95
N GLY A 34 14.24 14.52 -18.14
CA GLY A 34 13.19 13.91 -17.33
C GLY A 34 13.16 14.47 -15.90
N GLY A 35 13.10 15.78 -15.77
CA GLY A 35 12.95 16.43 -14.47
C GLY A 35 11.76 15.90 -13.69
N GLY A 36 11.81 16.00 -12.38
CA GLY A 36 10.75 15.54 -11.48
C GLY A 36 11.12 14.27 -10.74
N CYS A 37 10.17 13.38 -10.57
CA CYS A 37 10.33 12.15 -9.78
C CYS A 37 11.50 11.29 -10.27
N LEU A 38 11.67 11.14 -11.57
CA LEU A 38 12.75 10.34 -12.19
C LEU A 38 14.16 10.89 -11.95
N TYR A 39 14.27 12.06 -11.34
CA TYR A 39 15.56 12.58 -10.93
C TYR A 39 16.18 11.70 -9.82
N CYS A 40 15.37 11.26 -8.88
CA CYS A 40 15.76 10.35 -7.80
C CYS A 40 15.39 8.89 -8.15
N HIS A 41 14.17 8.65 -8.62
CA HIS A 41 13.63 7.33 -8.95
C HIS A 41 14.10 6.85 -10.33
N ARG A 42 15.42 6.64 -10.46
CA ARG A 42 16.02 6.10 -11.68
C ARG A 42 15.83 4.60 -11.74
N GLY A 43 15.43 4.09 -12.88
CA GLY A 43 15.25 2.67 -13.06
C GLY A 43 13.93 2.12 -12.56
N ILE A 44 13.02 3.00 -12.09
CA ILE A 44 11.67 2.57 -11.75
C ILE A 44 10.98 1.99 -12.99
N GLU A 45 10.42 0.81 -12.82
CA GLU A 45 9.73 0.11 -13.89
C GLU A 45 8.38 0.77 -14.20
N LYS A 46 7.93 0.58 -15.43
CA LYS A 46 6.60 1.00 -15.86
C LYS A 46 5.59 -0.10 -15.54
N ILE A 47 4.42 0.28 -15.03
CA ILE A 47 3.32 -0.64 -14.75
C ILE A 47 2.95 -1.42 -16.03
N SER A 48 2.77 -0.72 -17.14
CA SER A 48 2.54 -1.34 -18.45
C SER A 48 2.73 -0.33 -19.59
N LYS A 49 2.76 -0.83 -20.80
CA LYS A 49 2.81 0.00 -22.02
C LYS A 49 1.61 0.95 -22.18
N ASN A 50 0.48 0.61 -21.57
CA ASN A 50 -0.76 1.40 -21.66
C ASN A 50 -0.86 2.47 -20.57
N HIS A 51 -0.05 2.40 -19.51
CA HIS A 51 -0.02 3.37 -18.41
C HIS A 51 1.09 4.41 -18.60
N LYS A 52 1.11 5.09 -19.73
CA LYS A 52 2.09 6.14 -20.08
C LYS A 52 1.74 7.49 -19.43
N PHE A 53 1.38 7.47 -18.14
CA PHE A 53 1.03 8.67 -17.39
C PHE A 53 2.24 9.19 -16.63
N ARG A 54 2.16 10.46 -16.20
CA ARG A 54 3.10 11.04 -15.24
C ARG A 54 2.88 10.42 -13.86
N CYS A 55 3.94 10.19 -13.10
CA CYS A 55 3.86 9.63 -11.74
C CYS A 55 2.83 10.36 -10.86
N THR A 56 2.79 11.69 -10.92
CA THR A 56 1.84 12.52 -10.16
C THR A 56 0.37 12.33 -10.56
N LYS A 57 0.07 11.60 -11.63
CA LYS A 57 -1.31 11.27 -11.99
C LYS A 57 -1.93 10.28 -11.00
N CYS A 58 -1.09 9.40 -10.44
CA CYS A 58 -1.49 8.37 -9.50
C CYS A 58 -0.94 8.65 -8.08
N HIS A 59 0.32 9.08 -7.98
CA HIS A 59 0.99 9.26 -6.70
C HIS A 59 0.86 10.68 -6.12
N GLU A 60 0.28 11.64 -6.84
CA GLU A 60 0.29 13.05 -6.44
C GLU A 60 1.72 13.58 -6.18
N GLY A 61 2.00 14.18 -5.02
CA GLY A 61 3.31 14.75 -4.72
C GLY A 61 3.66 15.99 -5.53
N ASN A 62 4.91 16.45 -5.43
CA ASN A 62 5.36 17.65 -6.11
C ASN A 62 6.61 17.40 -6.98
N ARG A 63 6.40 17.12 -8.27
CA ARG A 63 7.47 16.85 -9.24
C ARG A 63 8.45 18.02 -9.48
N ARG A 64 8.14 19.24 -9.03
CA ARG A 64 9.00 20.41 -9.20
C ARG A 64 10.02 20.56 -8.07
N LYS A 65 9.84 19.84 -6.97
CA LYS A 65 10.75 19.86 -5.84
C LYS A 65 11.78 18.74 -5.97
N ARG A 66 12.98 18.97 -5.46
CA ARG A 66 14.12 18.03 -5.53
C ARG A 66 14.62 17.62 -4.15
N THR A 67 13.90 18.00 -3.11
CA THR A 67 14.14 17.53 -1.73
C THR A 67 13.11 16.47 -1.39
N LEU A 68 13.51 15.46 -0.61
CA LEU A 68 12.63 14.39 -0.20
C LEU A 68 11.31 14.91 0.39
N PRO A 69 11.32 15.77 1.45
CA PRO A 69 10.08 16.26 2.04
C PRO A 69 9.26 17.11 1.07
N GLY A 70 9.93 17.88 0.21
CA GLY A 70 9.25 18.77 -0.74
C GLY A 70 8.60 18.00 -1.90
N ALA A 71 9.25 16.97 -2.41
CA ALA A 71 8.74 16.14 -3.50
C ALA A 71 7.60 15.21 -3.03
N HIS A 72 7.71 14.68 -1.81
CA HIS A 72 6.77 13.72 -1.25
C HIS A 72 5.62 14.36 -0.45
N ARG A 73 5.55 15.67 -0.41
CA ARG A 73 4.41 16.35 0.23
C ARG A 73 3.10 15.93 -0.45
N ASN A 74 2.17 15.38 0.32
CA ASN A 74 0.90 14.80 -0.14
C ASN A 74 1.07 13.62 -1.12
N LEU A 75 2.19 12.90 -1.04
CA LEU A 75 2.40 11.70 -1.85
C LEU A 75 1.46 10.59 -1.41
N ILE A 76 0.84 9.95 -2.37
CA ILE A 76 0.11 8.70 -2.17
C ILE A 76 1.06 7.55 -2.57
N ALA A 77 1.63 6.88 -1.59
CA ALA A 77 2.62 5.83 -1.82
C ALA A 77 2.01 4.63 -2.59
N ASN A 78 0.82 4.21 -2.21
CA ASN A 78 0.10 3.13 -2.88
C ASN A 78 -1.28 3.59 -3.41
N PRO A 79 -1.34 4.20 -4.59
CA PRO A 79 -2.61 4.64 -5.18
C PRO A 79 -3.52 3.49 -5.61
N SER A 80 -3.00 2.27 -5.66
CA SER A 80 -3.78 1.06 -5.99
C SER A 80 -4.44 0.40 -4.78
N ASP A 81 -4.14 0.85 -3.56
CA ASP A 81 -4.88 0.46 -2.37
C ASP A 81 -6.38 0.66 -2.58
N LEU A 82 -7.20 -0.28 -2.12
CA LEU A 82 -8.64 -0.26 -2.42
C LEU A 82 -9.38 0.95 -1.81
N ASN A 83 -8.77 1.67 -0.87
CA ASN A 83 -9.29 2.95 -0.37
C ASN A 83 -8.98 4.11 -1.33
N HIS A 84 -7.89 4.02 -2.07
CA HIS A 84 -7.44 5.04 -3.02
C HIS A 84 -7.81 4.71 -4.47
N ALA A 85 -7.88 3.44 -4.82
CA ALA A 85 -8.12 2.98 -6.19
C ALA A 85 -9.35 3.61 -6.88
N PRO A 86 -10.49 3.86 -6.21
CA PRO A 86 -11.61 4.55 -6.84
C PRO A 86 -11.24 5.92 -7.40
N GLN A 87 -10.41 6.69 -6.69
CA GLN A 87 -9.97 8.01 -7.11
C GLN A 87 -8.98 7.99 -8.27
N TYR A 88 -8.02 7.07 -8.24
CA TYR A 88 -6.88 7.07 -9.18
C TYR A 88 -7.10 6.13 -10.37
N CYS A 89 -7.63 4.97 -10.14
CA CYS A 89 -7.85 3.93 -11.15
C CYS A 89 -9.29 3.94 -11.67
N GLY A 90 -10.27 4.33 -10.83
CA GLY A 90 -11.71 4.26 -11.13
C GLY A 90 -12.17 5.09 -12.31
N LYS A 91 -11.40 6.10 -12.70
CA LYS A 91 -11.73 6.90 -13.89
C LYS A 91 -11.71 6.10 -15.19
N CYS A 92 -10.98 4.99 -15.21
CA CYS A 92 -10.86 4.10 -16.36
C CYS A 92 -11.28 2.66 -16.04
N HIS A 93 -11.23 2.25 -14.76
CA HIS A 93 -11.45 0.89 -14.28
C HIS A 93 -12.55 0.81 -13.22
N ALA A 94 -13.64 1.58 -13.38
CA ALA A 94 -14.72 1.66 -12.39
C ALA A 94 -15.35 0.30 -12.08
N GLU A 95 -15.68 -0.45 -13.13
CA GLU A 95 -16.29 -1.77 -13.02
C GLU A 95 -15.39 -2.77 -12.31
N GLN A 96 -14.10 -2.81 -12.67
CA GLN A 96 -13.12 -3.71 -12.05
C GLN A 96 -12.93 -3.39 -10.56
N ILE A 97 -12.94 -2.11 -10.19
CA ILE A 97 -12.83 -1.69 -8.80
C ILE A 97 -14.04 -2.13 -7.99
N GLU A 98 -15.24 -1.99 -8.55
CA GLU A 98 -16.46 -2.44 -7.91
C GLU A 98 -16.43 -3.96 -7.69
N GLN A 99 -16.11 -4.72 -8.73
CA GLN A 99 -16.02 -6.18 -8.67
C GLN A 99 -14.96 -6.65 -7.67
N VAL A 100 -13.77 -6.06 -7.70
CA VAL A 100 -12.70 -6.38 -6.74
C VAL A 100 -13.14 -6.04 -5.32
N GLY A 101 -13.76 -4.89 -5.12
CA GLY A 101 -14.24 -4.45 -3.81
C GLY A 101 -15.25 -5.40 -3.15
N GLN A 102 -15.99 -6.15 -3.95
CA GLN A 102 -16.96 -7.16 -3.49
C GLN A 102 -16.37 -8.57 -3.41
N SER A 103 -15.17 -8.77 -3.94
CA SER A 103 -14.53 -10.09 -4.01
C SER A 103 -14.17 -10.65 -2.63
N ALA A 104 -14.06 -11.97 -2.54
CA ALA A 104 -13.56 -12.64 -1.34
C ALA A 104 -12.14 -12.19 -0.98
N MET A 105 -11.34 -11.82 -2.00
CA MET A 105 -9.98 -11.30 -1.81
C MET A 105 -9.94 -9.93 -1.13
N ALA A 106 -10.92 -9.07 -1.39
CA ALA A 106 -10.99 -7.76 -0.75
C ALA A 106 -11.72 -7.80 0.60
N THR A 107 -12.79 -8.57 0.69
CA THR A 107 -13.64 -8.62 1.89
C THR A 107 -13.12 -9.55 2.97
N GLY A 108 -12.40 -10.61 2.61
CA GLY A 108 -11.94 -11.64 3.55
C GLY A 108 -13.06 -12.43 4.24
N LYS A 109 -14.31 -12.23 3.83
CA LYS A 109 -15.50 -12.74 4.54
C LYS A 109 -15.42 -14.23 4.83
N SER A 110 -15.15 -15.03 3.81
CA SER A 110 -15.10 -16.50 3.96
C SER A 110 -14.03 -16.92 4.98
N VAL A 111 -12.80 -16.43 4.80
CA VAL A 111 -11.68 -16.77 5.71
C VAL A 111 -11.99 -16.35 7.14
N ILE A 112 -12.50 -15.16 7.35
CA ILE A 112 -12.81 -14.64 8.69
C ILE A 112 -13.88 -15.49 9.35
N ASN A 113 -15.03 -15.65 8.71
CA ASN A 113 -16.19 -16.24 9.36
C ASN A 113 -16.09 -17.75 9.53
N VAL A 114 -15.55 -18.48 8.54
CA VAL A 114 -15.32 -19.93 8.66
C VAL A 114 -14.30 -20.21 9.76
N THR A 115 -13.22 -19.42 9.84
CA THR A 115 -12.22 -19.61 10.90
C THR A 115 -12.80 -19.29 12.29
N ARG A 116 -13.57 -18.21 12.40
CA ARG A 116 -14.25 -17.86 13.67
C ARG A 116 -15.22 -18.94 14.12
N TYR A 117 -15.99 -19.49 13.20
CA TYR A 117 -16.92 -20.60 13.48
C TYR A 117 -16.16 -21.84 13.92
N ALA A 118 -15.16 -22.27 13.16
CA ALA A 118 -14.36 -23.46 13.44
C ALA A 118 -13.63 -23.38 14.80
N TRP A 119 -13.28 -22.17 15.26
CA TRP A 119 -12.64 -21.93 16.55
C TRP A 119 -13.63 -21.61 17.69
N GLY A 120 -14.95 -21.74 17.44
CA GLY A 120 -15.99 -21.47 18.44
C GLY A 120 -16.12 -19.99 18.81
N ALA A 121 -15.62 -19.09 17.99
CA ALA A 121 -15.71 -17.65 18.20
C ALA A 121 -17.08 -17.07 17.81
N GLN A 122 -17.82 -17.79 17.00
CA GLN A 122 -19.24 -17.52 16.66
C GLN A 122 -20.02 -18.83 16.64
N GLY A 123 -21.31 -18.73 17.02
CA GLY A 123 -22.15 -19.92 17.20
C GLY A 123 -22.71 -20.53 15.94
N LYS A 124 -22.68 -19.79 14.84
CA LYS A 124 -23.19 -20.21 13.54
C LYS A 124 -22.20 -19.86 12.45
N GLU A 125 -22.26 -20.59 11.32
CA GLU A 125 -21.52 -20.27 10.11
C GLU A 125 -22.24 -19.16 9.35
N GLU A 126 -22.14 -17.94 9.87
CA GLU A 126 -22.73 -16.73 9.29
C GLU A 126 -21.61 -15.80 8.83
N TYR A 127 -21.81 -15.14 7.68
CA TYR A 127 -20.81 -14.24 7.08
C TYR A 127 -20.97 -12.80 7.61
N LEU A 128 -20.87 -12.63 8.91
CA LEU A 128 -21.08 -11.35 9.61
C LEU A 128 -19.89 -10.40 9.51
N TYR A 129 -18.66 -10.91 9.47
CA TYR A 129 -17.44 -10.11 9.55
C TYR A 129 -16.77 -9.94 8.20
N SER A 130 -16.28 -8.72 7.95
CA SER A 130 -15.61 -8.35 6.70
C SER A 130 -14.47 -7.35 6.98
N LEU A 131 -13.47 -7.31 6.12
CA LEU A 131 -12.49 -6.22 6.08
C LEU A 131 -13.06 -4.95 5.43
N ARG A 132 -14.11 -5.10 4.65
CA ARG A 132 -14.88 -4.01 4.02
C ARG A 132 -16.36 -4.20 4.36
N PRO A 133 -16.76 -3.94 5.60
CA PRO A 133 -18.12 -4.15 6.01
C PRO A 133 -19.06 -3.22 5.26
N LYS A 134 -20.20 -3.77 4.86
CA LYS A 134 -21.32 -3.00 4.33
C LYS A 134 -22.37 -2.89 5.44
N GLU A 135 -22.53 -1.71 6.00
CA GLU A 135 -23.47 -1.43 7.10
C GLU A 135 -24.90 -1.78 6.71
N GLU A 136 -25.28 -1.53 5.47
CA GLU A 136 -26.59 -1.89 4.90
C GLU A 136 -26.92 -3.39 4.99
N ASN A 137 -25.90 -4.25 5.05
CA ASN A 137 -26.05 -5.70 5.19
C ASN A 137 -25.84 -6.18 6.64
N GLY A 138 -25.70 -5.27 7.61
CA GLY A 138 -25.38 -5.60 8.99
C GLY A 138 -24.01 -6.24 9.18
N GLU A 139 -23.09 -5.99 8.25
CA GLU A 139 -21.74 -6.53 8.32
C GLU A 139 -20.89 -5.78 9.37
N LEU A 140 -20.06 -6.54 10.07
CA LEU A 140 -19.18 -6.04 11.11
C LEU A 140 -17.71 -6.09 10.67
N THR A 141 -16.93 -5.14 11.15
CA THR A 141 -15.46 -5.21 11.01
C THR A 141 -14.90 -6.30 11.92
N LEU A 142 -13.81 -6.95 11.50
CA LEU A 142 -13.08 -7.89 12.35
C LEU A 142 -12.66 -7.20 13.67
N PRO A 143 -13.06 -7.74 14.85
CA PRO A 143 -12.81 -7.08 16.12
C PRO A 143 -11.33 -6.74 16.37
N SER A 144 -11.08 -5.65 17.07
CA SER A 144 -9.73 -5.24 17.47
C SER A 144 -9.06 -6.25 18.41
N SER A 145 -7.77 -6.09 18.68
CA SER A 145 -7.03 -6.98 19.59
C SER A 145 -7.51 -6.91 21.03
N SER A 146 -8.09 -5.77 21.45
CA SER A 146 -8.61 -5.56 22.82
C SER A 146 -10.02 -6.12 23.02
N GLU A 147 -10.80 -6.24 21.93
CA GLU A 147 -12.22 -6.63 21.99
C GLU A 147 -12.46 -8.01 21.38
N GLY A 148 -11.49 -8.51 20.64
CA GLY A 148 -11.58 -9.76 19.89
C GLY A 148 -11.24 -10.99 20.71
N LYS A 149 -11.67 -12.14 20.21
CA LYS A 149 -11.26 -13.46 20.69
C LYS A 149 -9.87 -13.81 20.16
N PRO A 150 -9.17 -14.83 20.73
CA PRO A 150 -7.84 -15.24 20.26
C PRO A 150 -7.74 -15.50 18.76
N VAL A 151 -8.80 -16.05 18.15
CA VAL A 151 -8.87 -16.26 16.70
C VAL A 151 -8.81 -14.96 15.91
N ASP A 152 -9.35 -13.86 16.42
CA ASP A 152 -9.32 -12.57 15.76
C ASP A 152 -7.91 -12.02 15.72
N SER A 153 -7.13 -12.23 16.78
CA SER A 153 -5.71 -11.91 16.82
C SER A 153 -4.91 -12.76 15.83
N PHE A 154 -5.20 -14.07 15.77
CA PHE A 154 -4.61 -14.97 14.79
C PHE A 154 -4.91 -14.51 13.36
N LEU A 155 -6.16 -14.24 13.04
CA LEU A 155 -6.58 -13.77 11.71
C LEU A 155 -5.83 -12.49 11.32
N ARG A 156 -5.75 -11.49 12.20
CA ARG A 156 -5.04 -10.23 11.91
C ARG A 156 -3.55 -10.44 11.65
N THR A 157 -2.91 -11.26 12.46
CA THR A 157 -1.45 -11.43 12.40
C THR A 157 -0.98 -12.39 11.32
N LYS A 158 -1.79 -13.37 10.93
CA LYS A 158 -1.40 -14.42 9.97
C LYS A 158 -2.05 -14.23 8.61
N CYS A 159 -3.38 -14.09 8.53
CA CYS A 159 -4.09 -14.04 7.26
C CYS A 159 -4.22 -12.61 6.73
N MET A 160 -4.71 -11.70 7.58
CA MET A 160 -5.00 -10.33 7.17
C MET A 160 -3.74 -9.48 6.99
N ARG A 161 -2.59 -9.93 7.48
CA ARG A 161 -1.31 -9.26 7.25
C ARG A 161 -0.97 -9.10 5.76
N CYS A 162 -1.35 -10.06 4.94
CA CYS A 162 -1.04 -10.08 3.49
C CYS A 162 -2.29 -10.00 2.61
N HIS A 163 -3.47 -9.89 3.22
CA HIS A 163 -4.73 -9.83 2.47
C HIS A 163 -4.83 -8.54 1.66
N LEU A 164 -5.58 -8.56 0.56
CA LEU A 164 -5.65 -7.48 -0.43
C LEU A 164 -6.03 -6.12 0.16
N GLN A 165 -6.87 -6.10 1.20
CA GLN A 165 -7.32 -4.88 1.89
C GLN A 165 -6.41 -4.49 3.07
N SER A 166 -5.38 -5.25 3.38
CA SER A 166 -4.49 -4.92 4.49
C SER A 166 -3.54 -3.80 4.12
N GLU A 167 -3.35 -2.89 5.06
CA GLU A 167 -2.34 -1.85 4.92
C GLU A 167 -0.93 -2.45 4.88
N ALA A 168 -0.09 -1.90 4.03
CA ALA A 168 1.32 -2.26 4.03
C ALA A 168 1.99 -1.72 5.30
N PRO A 169 2.96 -2.44 5.88
CA PRO A 169 3.74 -1.91 6.98
C PRO A 169 4.44 -0.61 6.59
N HIS A 170 4.43 0.39 7.47
CA HIS A 170 5.10 1.68 7.25
C HIS A 170 6.57 1.66 7.70
N ARG A 171 7.25 0.54 7.58
CA ARG A 171 8.66 0.40 7.96
C ARG A 171 9.55 0.34 6.73
N PRO A 172 10.69 1.01 6.73
CA PRO A 172 11.67 0.88 5.65
C PRO A 172 12.00 -0.60 5.39
N GLY A 173 11.98 -1.02 4.13
CA GLY A 173 12.26 -2.41 3.72
C GLY A 173 11.09 -3.39 3.88
N GLU A 174 9.97 -3.00 4.44
CA GLU A 174 8.78 -3.86 4.59
C GLU A 174 7.63 -3.45 3.65
N TYR A 175 7.93 -2.68 2.63
CA TYR A 175 6.93 -2.26 1.65
C TYR A 175 6.46 -3.43 0.81
N ARG A 176 5.16 -3.49 0.57
CA ARG A 176 4.53 -4.41 -0.37
C ARG A 176 3.43 -3.69 -1.13
N ALA A 177 3.20 -4.14 -2.34
CA ALA A 177 2.04 -3.68 -3.09
C ALA A 177 0.75 -4.20 -2.44
N GLY A 178 -0.22 -3.32 -2.31
CA GLY A 178 -1.58 -3.64 -1.87
C GLY A 178 -2.58 -3.34 -2.97
N GLY A 179 -3.84 -3.71 -2.76
CA GLY A 179 -4.91 -3.47 -3.73
C GLY A 179 -4.60 -4.08 -5.10
N CYS A 180 -4.87 -3.35 -6.16
CA CYS A 180 -4.69 -3.83 -7.54
C CYS A 180 -3.22 -4.19 -7.85
N ALA A 181 -2.26 -3.45 -7.29
CA ALA A 181 -0.84 -3.70 -7.51
C ALA A 181 -0.36 -5.03 -6.91
N ALA A 182 -1.04 -5.59 -5.92
CA ALA A 182 -0.69 -6.90 -5.37
C ALA A 182 -0.70 -8.03 -6.41
N CYS A 183 -1.53 -7.90 -7.45
CA CYS A 183 -1.62 -8.86 -8.55
C CYS A 183 -1.05 -8.34 -9.87
N HIS A 184 -1.10 -7.03 -10.09
CA HIS A 184 -0.73 -6.41 -11.37
C HIS A 184 0.71 -5.89 -11.43
N MET A 185 1.45 -5.89 -10.32
CA MET A 185 2.91 -5.67 -10.33
C MET A 185 3.64 -6.97 -10.61
N ILE A 186 4.73 -6.87 -11.35
CA ILE A 186 5.58 -8.03 -11.64
C ILE A 186 6.65 -8.13 -10.56
N TYR A 187 6.71 -9.30 -9.91
CA TYR A 187 7.73 -9.64 -8.93
C TYR A 187 8.61 -10.76 -9.46
N SER A 188 9.83 -10.86 -8.94
CA SER A 188 10.70 -12.00 -9.17
C SER A 188 10.20 -13.24 -8.41
N ASN A 189 10.76 -14.41 -8.74
CA ASN A 189 10.34 -15.69 -8.13
C ASN A 189 10.58 -15.78 -6.62
N ASP A 190 11.44 -14.90 -6.08
CA ASP A 190 11.71 -14.79 -4.64
C ASP A 190 10.76 -13.82 -3.92
N GLY A 191 9.79 -13.23 -4.64
CA GLY A 191 8.81 -12.29 -4.11
C GLY A 191 9.30 -10.86 -3.98
N HIS A 192 10.54 -10.56 -4.39
CA HIS A 192 11.05 -9.20 -4.44
C HIS A 192 10.61 -8.48 -5.73
N THR A 193 10.50 -7.17 -5.65
CA THR A 193 10.26 -6.36 -6.85
C THR A 193 11.44 -6.46 -7.83
N VAL A 194 11.16 -6.41 -9.11
CA VAL A 194 12.18 -6.37 -10.17
C VAL A 194 12.65 -4.94 -10.47
N THR A 195 12.26 -3.97 -9.68
CA THR A 195 12.64 -2.58 -9.88
C THR A 195 14.16 -2.39 -9.83
N GLN A 196 14.65 -1.49 -10.66
CA GLN A 196 16.04 -1.01 -10.62
C GLN A 196 16.14 0.36 -9.92
N ASP A 197 15.03 0.83 -9.37
CA ASP A 197 14.99 2.06 -8.57
C ASP A 197 15.75 1.87 -7.25
N ARG A 198 16.60 2.83 -6.94
CA ARG A 198 17.44 2.83 -5.73
C ARG A 198 17.05 3.93 -4.74
N ALA A 199 16.03 4.74 -5.05
CA ALA A 199 15.56 5.83 -4.21
C ALA A 199 14.59 5.37 -3.12
#